data_4facbf8b2011d434081aafc7de3bcd1a
#
_entry.id   4facbf8b2011d434081aafc7de3bcd1a
#
_cell.length_a   1.000
_cell.length_b   1.000
_cell.length_c   1.000
_cell.angle_alpha   90.00
_cell.angle_beta   90.00
_cell.angle_gamma   90.00
#
_symmetry.space_group_name_H-M   'P 1'
#
loop_
_entity.id
_entity.type
_entity.pdbx_description
1 polymer ?
#
loop_
_entity_poly.entity_id
_entity_poly.type
_entity_poly.pdbx_seq_one_letter_code
_entity_poly.pdbx_strand_id
1 'polypeptide(L)'
;MRVACFAALFTAIFCFLGVGASSQDPTGDAALSSAVCPIVYQLDQSPSSRGYHYSFFGNGFFINEQGYLLTAAHVVETFRDGSQPYILVSRPNSPPRLVKASIIAVDSEHDVAILRAVSNPFDSKYKVTFLPLSSDPATPGQAVLALSLHPPKQQNANTFQVPREDRFSGEVLSYETTQLEKSAPAAEVFLLSHPVNLGQSGSPVLALNSHAVVGFVEGRWLRSSAVAIAKSSSRSPSTPGAAIPIRYAIDLLQRQSISWHTPQPPPASSPAH
;
A
#
# COMPACT_ATOMS: atom_id res chain seq x y z
N MET A 1 61.85 58.39 19.03
CA MET A 1 60.68 57.70 19.58
C MET A 1 59.98 56.95 18.47
N ARG A 2 60.12 55.64 18.41
CA ARG A 2 59.49 54.79 17.39
C ARG A 2 58.36 54.05 18.10
N VAL A 3 57.12 54.27 17.65
CA VAL A 3 55.94 53.58 18.11
C VAL A 3 55.64 52.41 17.10
N ALA A 4 55.76 51.18 17.63
CA ALA A 4 55.46 49.99 16.85
C ALA A 4 53.94 49.69 16.95
N CYS A 5 53.26 49.66 15.80
CA CYS A 5 51.89 49.15 15.70
C CYS A 5 51.90 47.61 15.61
N PHE A 6 51.31 46.93 16.58
CA PHE A 6 50.99 45.51 16.49
C PHE A 6 49.64 45.37 15.78
N ALA A 7 49.63 44.77 14.60
CA ALA A 7 48.41 44.32 13.94
C ALA A 7 48.06 42.92 14.41
N ALA A 8 46.96 42.78 15.15
CA ALA A 8 46.39 41.50 15.53
C ALA A 8 45.54 40.93 14.37
N LEU A 9 46.01 39.82 13.85
CA LEU A 9 45.30 39.04 12.80
C LEU A 9 44.23 38.16 13.51
N PHE A 10 42.95 38.53 13.40
CA PHE A 10 41.83 37.69 13.85
C PHE A 10 41.49 36.69 12.72
N THR A 11 41.87 35.43 12.93
CA THR A 11 41.48 34.31 12.10
C THR A 11 40.09 33.87 12.53
N ALA A 12 39.05 34.22 11.80
CA ALA A 12 37.70 33.74 12.02
C ALA A 12 37.60 32.30 11.48
N ILE A 13 37.54 31.34 12.39
CA ILE A 13 37.20 29.94 12.11
C ILE A 13 35.69 29.88 11.86
N PHE A 14 35.29 29.81 10.59
CA PHE A 14 33.91 29.49 10.21
C PHE A 14 33.69 27.98 10.43
N CYS A 15 33.11 27.61 11.58
CA CYS A 15 32.52 26.30 11.76
C CYS A 15 31.29 26.19 10.84
N PHE A 16 31.46 25.55 9.71
CA PHE A 16 30.32 25.02 8.95
C PHE A 16 29.62 23.94 9.78
N LEU A 17 28.60 24.36 10.53
CA LEU A 17 27.59 23.39 11.01
C LEU A 17 26.86 22.88 9.79
N GLY A 18 27.30 21.75 9.30
CA GLY A 18 26.57 20.97 8.31
C GLY A 18 25.21 20.63 8.92
N VAL A 19 24.17 21.35 8.48
CA VAL A 19 22.78 20.91 8.68
C VAL A 19 22.66 19.61 7.88
N GLY A 20 22.87 18.50 8.57
CA GLY A 20 22.58 17.19 8.05
C GLY A 20 21.09 17.19 7.68
N ALA A 21 20.79 17.21 6.39
CA ALA A 21 19.46 16.87 5.91
C ALA A 21 19.18 15.45 6.43
N SER A 22 18.40 15.36 7.50
CA SER A 22 17.82 14.10 7.96
C SER A 22 17.04 13.55 6.78
N SER A 23 17.60 12.57 6.09
CA SER A 23 16.85 11.71 5.19
C SER A 23 15.80 11.06 6.07
N GLN A 24 14.55 11.53 5.99
CA GLN A 24 13.42 10.86 6.63
C GLN A 24 13.41 9.46 6.05
N ASP A 25 13.74 8.50 6.91
CA ASP A 25 13.64 7.08 6.62
C ASP A 25 12.18 6.79 6.25
N PRO A 26 11.86 6.40 5.00
CA PRO A 26 10.47 6.18 4.57
C PRO A 26 9.82 4.97 5.25
N THR A 27 10.53 4.32 6.18
CA THR A 27 10.12 3.10 6.87
C THR A 27 9.35 3.35 8.18
N GLY A 28 9.09 4.60 8.56
CA GLY A 28 8.22 4.89 9.71
C GLY A 28 6.80 4.40 9.47
N ASP A 29 6.17 3.81 10.49
CA ASP A 29 4.82 3.25 10.47
C ASP A 29 3.76 4.15 9.81
N ALA A 30 3.85 5.47 10.04
CA ALA A 30 2.97 6.46 9.43
C ALA A 30 3.20 6.62 7.91
N ALA A 31 4.42 6.35 7.43
CA ALA A 31 4.74 6.40 6.01
C ALA A 31 4.10 5.22 5.26
N LEU A 32 4.11 4.01 5.83
CA LEU A 32 3.48 2.84 5.23
C LEU A 32 1.97 3.07 5.00
N SER A 33 1.26 3.59 6.00
CA SER A 33 -0.17 3.86 5.91
C SER A 33 -0.51 4.93 4.88
N SER A 34 0.35 5.94 4.69
CA SER A 34 0.12 6.99 3.70
C SER A 34 0.29 6.53 2.25
N ALA A 35 0.92 5.38 2.03
CA ALA A 35 1.01 4.75 0.73
C ALA A 35 -0.23 3.92 0.37
N VAL A 36 -1.10 3.59 1.34
CA VAL A 36 -2.31 2.80 1.12
C VAL A 36 -3.51 3.72 0.95
N CYS A 37 -4.38 3.36 0.00
CA CYS A 37 -5.56 4.17 -0.35
C CYS A 37 -6.81 3.29 -0.45
N PRO A 38 -7.89 3.60 0.27
CA PRO A 38 -9.20 3.02 -0.02
C PRO A 38 -9.65 3.37 -1.45
N ILE A 39 -10.19 2.38 -2.15
CA ILE A 39 -10.81 2.54 -3.47
C ILE A 39 -12.32 2.62 -3.27
N VAL A 40 -12.91 3.70 -3.77
CA VAL A 40 -14.30 4.04 -3.53
C VAL A 40 -15.00 4.47 -4.82
N TYR A 41 -16.30 4.33 -4.83
CA TYR A 41 -17.19 4.95 -5.82
C TYR A 41 -17.90 6.12 -5.15
N GLN A 42 -17.83 7.29 -5.77
CA GLN A 42 -18.55 8.47 -5.28
C GLN A 42 -20.02 8.36 -5.68
N LEU A 43 -20.90 8.19 -4.72
CA LEU A 43 -22.32 8.31 -4.92
C LEU A 43 -22.68 9.80 -5.11
N ASP A 44 -23.73 10.07 -5.88
CA ASP A 44 -24.14 11.42 -6.23
C ASP A 44 -24.18 12.36 -5.03
N GLN A 45 -23.63 13.57 -5.21
CA GLN A 45 -23.78 14.65 -4.26
C GLN A 45 -25.23 15.13 -4.32
N SER A 46 -26.06 14.72 -3.37
CA SER A 46 -27.30 15.43 -3.14
C SER A 46 -26.97 16.86 -2.69
N PRO A 47 -27.54 17.91 -3.31
CA PRO A 47 -27.28 19.31 -2.91
C PRO A 47 -27.59 19.59 -1.44
N SER A 48 -28.38 18.73 -0.80
CA SER A 48 -28.77 18.81 0.61
C SER A 48 -27.83 18.07 1.57
N SER A 49 -26.93 17.20 1.07
CA SER A 49 -26.00 16.46 1.92
C SER A 49 -24.68 17.23 2.06
N ARG A 50 -24.42 17.72 3.27
CA ARG A 50 -23.10 18.28 3.64
C ARG A 50 -22.10 17.15 3.85
N GLY A 51 -21.57 16.56 2.75
CA GLY A 51 -20.57 15.51 2.86
C GLY A 51 -20.44 14.66 1.61
N TYR A 52 -19.40 13.82 1.57
CA TYR A 52 -19.21 12.84 0.51
C TYR A 52 -19.85 11.51 0.93
N HIS A 53 -20.72 10.99 0.07
CA HIS A 53 -21.20 9.61 0.16
C HIS A 53 -20.42 8.77 -0.84
N TYR A 54 -19.87 7.65 -0.38
CA TYR A 54 -19.15 6.73 -1.25
C TYR A 54 -19.40 5.28 -0.83
N SER A 55 -19.31 4.37 -1.80
CA SER A 55 -19.21 2.93 -1.58
C SER A 55 -17.76 2.52 -1.56
N PHE A 56 -17.36 1.69 -0.60
CA PHE A 56 -16.02 1.19 -0.43
C PHE A 56 -15.89 -0.23 -0.99
N PHE A 57 -14.87 -0.48 -1.81
CA PHE A 57 -14.67 -1.75 -2.50
C PHE A 57 -13.43 -2.52 -2.02
N GLY A 58 -12.38 -1.82 -1.65
CA GLY A 58 -11.12 -2.41 -1.22
C GLY A 58 -10.02 -1.37 -1.14
N ASN A 59 -8.79 -1.82 -1.13
CA ASN A 59 -7.61 -0.98 -1.02
C ASN A 59 -6.75 -1.06 -2.28
N GLY A 60 -5.91 -0.07 -2.44
CA GLY A 60 -4.77 -0.07 -3.34
C GLY A 60 -3.59 0.60 -2.64
N PHE A 61 -2.41 0.49 -3.22
CA PHE A 61 -1.21 1.11 -2.68
C PHE A 61 -0.34 1.69 -3.79
N PHE A 62 0.25 2.86 -3.53
CA PHE A 62 1.16 3.51 -4.45
C PHE A 62 2.49 2.76 -4.57
N ILE A 63 3.05 2.73 -5.79
CA ILE A 63 4.30 2.02 -6.13
C ILE A 63 5.39 2.94 -6.68
N ASN A 64 5.05 4.18 -7.04
CA ASN A 64 5.99 5.17 -7.55
C ASN A 64 5.48 6.61 -7.42
N GLU A 65 6.35 7.57 -7.72
CA GLU A 65 6.08 9.01 -7.65
C GLU A 65 5.12 9.52 -8.73
N GLN A 66 4.90 8.73 -9.79
CA GLN A 66 3.98 9.07 -10.88
C GLN A 66 2.51 8.83 -10.50
N GLY A 67 2.27 8.29 -9.30
CA GLY A 67 0.94 8.04 -8.77
C GLY A 67 0.28 6.79 -9.31
N TYR A 68 1.07 5.79 -9.74
CA TYR A 68 0.55 4.46 -10.04
C TYR A 68 0.28 3.67 -8.77
N LEU A 69 -0.80 2.90 -8.78
CA LEU A 69 -1.25 2.06 -7.67
C LEU A 69 -1.49 0.64 -8.15
N LEU A 70 -1.28 -0.32 -7.27
CA LEU A 70 -1.71 -1.71 -7.44
C LEU A 70 -2.93 -2.00 -6.57
N THR A 71 -3.79 -2.89 -7.06
CA THR A 71 -4.93 -3.45 -6.33
C THR A 71 -5.32 -4.80 -6.94
N ALA A 72 -6.29 -5.50 -6.33
CA ALA A 72 -6.88 -6.69 -6.91
C ALA A 72 -7.85 -6.33 -8.06
N ALA A 73 -7.90 -7.15 -9.12
CA ALA A 73 -8.75 -6.89 -10.29
C ALA A 73 -10.24 -6.85 -9.91
N HIS A 74 -10.70 -7.75 -9.05
CA HIS A 74 -12.09 -7.80 -8.61
C HIS A 74 -12.56 -6.53 -7.89
N VAL A 75 -11.64 -5.76 -7.27
CA VAL A 75 -11.94 -4.47 -6.64
C VAL A 75 -12.37 -3.43 -7.66
N VAL A 76 -11.85 -3.51 -8.89
CA VAL A 76 -12.15 -2.55 -9.97
C VAL A 76 -13.15 -3.07 -11.00
N GLU A 77 -13.58 -4.31 -10.91
CA GLU A 77 -14.58 -4.90 -11.84
C GLU A 77 -15.89 -4.13 -11.87
N THR A 78 -16.33 -3.62 -10.74
CA THR A 78 -17.53 -2.80 -10.62
C THR A 78 -17.50 -1.54 -11.49
N PHE A 79 -16.29 -1.08 -11.90
CA PHE A 79 -16.12 0.11 -12.73
C PHE A 79 -16.03 -0.19 -14.25
N ARG A 80 -16.29 -1.43 -14.66
CA ARG A 80 -16.26 -1.83 -16.10
C ARG A 80 -17.37 -1.20 -16.94
N ASP A 81 -18.44 -0.72 -16.31
CA ASP A 81 -19.55 -0.02 -16.95
C ASP A 81 -19.22 1.44 -17.35
N GLY A 82 -17.97 1.87 -17.17
CA GLY A 82 -17.52 3.24 -17.45
C GLY A 82 -17.66 4.18 -16.26
N SER A 83 -18.10 3.68 -15.10
CA SER A 83 -18.06 4.48 -13.88
C SER A 83 -16.61 4.76 -13.44
N GLN A 84 -16.41 5.89 -12.74
CA GLN A 84 -15.09 6.39 -12.39
C GLN A 84 -14.68 5.92 -10.99
N PRO A 85 -13.59 5.17 -10.83
CA PRO A 85 -13.03 4.90 -9.52
C PRO A 85 -12.40 6.15 -8.90
N TYR A 86 -12.51 6.26 -7.58
CA TYR A 86 -11.84 7.25 -6.77
C TYR A 86 -10.97 6.56 -5.73
N ILE A 87 -9.90 7.23 -5.33
CA ILE A 87 -9.05 6.82 -4.20
C ILE A 87 -9.12 7.87 -3.11
N LEU A 88 -9.11 7.44 -1.86
CA LEU A 88 -9.06 8.32 -0.71
C LEU A 88 -7.61 8.42 -0.22
N VAL A 89 -6.96 9.55 -0.54
CA VAL A 89 -5.55 9.79 -0.20
C VAL A 89 -5.47 10.46 1.17
N SER A 90 -4.84 9.77 2.12
CA SER A 90 -4.55 10.31 3.45
C SER A 90 -3.27 11.13 3.43
N ARG A 91 -3.24 12.21 4.21
CA ARG A 91 -2.08 13.09 4.37
C ARG A 91 -1.85 13.36 5.86
N PRO A 92 -0.62 13.46 6.31
CA PRO A 92 -0.35 13.88 7.68
C PRO A 92 -0.99 15.25 7.97
N ASN A 93 -1.69 15.36 9.08
CA ASN A 93 -2.28 16.60 9.59
C ASN A 93 -3.24 17.34 8.60
N SER A 94 -3.82 16.60 7.65
CA SER A 94 -4.72 17.15 6.65
C SER A 94 -5.92 16.22 6.42
N PRO A 95 -7.06 16.77 5.96
CA PRO A 95 -8.18 15.93 5.58
C PRO A 95 -7.82 14.98 4.44
N PRO A 96 -8.34 13.75 4.45
CA PRO A 96 -8.24 12.86 3.32
C PRO A 96 -8.83 13.53 2.06
N ARG A 97 -8.17 13.34 0.92
CA ARG A 97 -8.64 13.86 -0.37
C ARG A 97 -9.18 12.74 -1.23
N LEU A 98 -10.35 12.99 -1.79
CA LEU A 98 -10.92 12.15 -2.84
C LEU A 98 -10.28 12.51 -4.17
N VAL A 99 -9.61 11.57 -4.81
CA VAL A 99 -8.88 11.75 -6.06
C VAL A 99 -9.40 10.76 -7.09
N LYS A 100 -9.69 11.24 -8.30
CA LYS A 100 -10.04 10.35 -9.42
C LYS A 100 -8.87 9.44 -9.75
N ALA A 101 -9.16 8.19 -10.09
CA ALA A 101 -8.18 7.24 -10.59
C ALA A 101 -8.61 6.69 -11.94
N SER A 102 -7.68 6.48 -12.85
CA SER A 102 -7.90 5.77 -14.11
C SER A 102 -7.45 4.34 -13.97
N ILE A 103 -8.20 3.39 -14.49
CA ILE A 103 -7.78 2.00 -14.66
C ILE A 103 -6.86 1.96 -15.87
N ILE A 104 -5.61 1.53 -15.67
CA ILE A 104 -4.58 1.48 -16.71
C ILE A 104 -4.51 0.10 -17.35
N ALA A 105 -4.53 -0.94 -16.53
CA ALA A 105 -4.50 -2.33 -16.97
C ALA A 105 -5.19 -3.24 -15.94
N VAL A 106 -5.77 -4.33 -16.43
CA VAL A 106 -6.38 -5.38 -15.61
C VAL A 106 -5.90 -6.72 -16.12
N ASP A 107 -5.46 -7.58 -15.23
CA ASP A 107 -5.15 -8.98 -15.44
C ASP A 107 -6.10 -9.79 -14.55
N SER A 108 -7.26 -10.15 -15.11
CA SER A 108 -8.29 -10.90 -14.36
C SER A 108 -7.87 -12.34 -14.08
N GLU A 109 -6.94 -12.89 -14.88
CA GLU A 109 -6.41 -14.25 -14.69
C GLU A 109 -5.67 -14.37 -13.36
N HIS A 110 -4.87 -13.34 -13.00
CA HIS A 110 -4.08 -13.29 -11.78
C HIS A 110 -4.66 -12.35 -10.71
N ASP A 111 -5.86 -11.81 -10.96
CA ASP A 111 -6.55 -10.87 -10.07
C ASP A 111 -5.72 -9.61 -9.75
N VAL A 112 -5.08 -9.01 -10.76
CA VAL A 112 -4.24 -7.81 -10.63
C VAL A 112 -4.82 -6.65 -11.41
N ALA A 113 -4.83 -5.46 -10.84
CA ALA A 113 -5.13 -4.22 -11.57
C ALA A 113 -4.14 -3.11 -11.25
N ILE A 114 -3.82 -2.30 -12.26
CA ILE A 114 -3.03 -1.08 -12.17
C ILE A 114 -3.95 0.12 -12.35
N LEU A 115 -3.93 1.03 -11.39
CA LEU A 115 -4.59 2.32 -11.47
C LEU A 115 -3.56 3.44 -11.51
N ARG A 116 -4.01 4.64 -11.91
CA ARG A 116 -3.23 5.88 -11.81
C ARG A 116 -4.10 7.01 -11.31
N ALA A 117 -3.62 7.77 -10.35
CA ALA A 117 -4.24 9.02 -9.93
C ALA A 117 -4.29 10.02 -11.09
N VAL A 118 -5.49 10.48 -11.47
CA VAL A 118 -5.70 11.35 -12.68
C VAL A 118 -5.11 12.74 -12.47
N SER A 119 -5.26 13.32 -11.30
CA SER A 119 -4.54 14.52 -10.90
C SER A 119 -3.50 14.10 -9.89
N ASN A 120 -2.24 14.46 -10.13
CA ASN A 120 -1.21 14.19 -9.14
C ASN A 120 -1.66 14.84 -7.81
N PRO A 121 -2.11 14.06 -6.80
CA PRO A 121 -2.56 14.61 -5.52
C PRO A 121 -1.39 15.16 -4.72
N PHE A 122 -0.18 14.95 -5.20
CA PHE A 122 1.08 15.31 -4.64
C PHE A 122 1.59 16.52 -5.42
N ASP A 123 1.16 17.70 -5.01
CA ASP A 123 1.75 18.94 -5.48
C ASP A 123 3.19 19.09 -4.93
N SER A 124 3.88 20.15 -5.30
CA SER A 124 5.27 20.42 -4.89
C SER A 124 5.55 20.37 -3.39
N LYS A 125 4.49 20.39 -2.54
CA LYS A 125 4.59 20.35 -1.07
C LYS A 125 4.46 18.93 -0.50
N TYR A 126 3.88 17.98 -1.25
CA TYR A 126 3.58 16.65 -0.75
C TYR A 126 4.13 15.61 -1.73
N LYS A 127 5.11 14.85 -1.29
CA LYS A 127 5.61 13.70 -2.05
C LYS A 127 4.66 12.52 -1.91
N VAL A 128 4.52 11.74 -2.99
CA VAL A 128 3.87 10.43 -2.93
C VAL A 128 4.71 9.54 -2.02
N THR A 129 4.08 8.99 -1.00
CA THR A 129 4.65 7.85 -0.30
C THR A 129 4.27 6.61 -1.08
N PHE A 130 5.22 5.76 -1.41
CA PHE A 130 5.02 4.53 -2.16
C PHE A 130 5.73 3.37 -1.46
N LEU A 131 5.32 2.15 -1.79
CA LEU A 131 5.90 0.92 -1.24
C LEU A 131 6.81 0.27 -2.28
N PRO A 132 8.03 -0.16 -1.89
CA PRO A 132 8.89 -0.94 -2.76
C PRO A 132 8.31 -2.34 -2.96
N LEU A 133 8.48 -2.90 -4.16
CA LEU A 133 8.06 -4.26 -4.49
C LEU A 133 9.22 -5.23 -4.34
N SER A 134 8.98 -6.37 -3.68
CA SER A 134 9.99 -7.43 -3.55
C SER A 134 10.22 -8.11 -4.91
N SER A 135 11.49 -8.31 -5.27
CA SER A 135 11.87 -9.20 -6.38
C SER A 135 11.80 -10.67 -6.00
N ASP A 136 11.91 -10.97 -4.70
CA ASP A 136 11.91 -12.32 -4.20
C ASP A 136 10.51 -12.79 -3.83
N PRO A 137 10.16 -14.06 -4.09
CA PRO A 137 8.88 -14.61 -3.68
C PRO A 137 8.79 -14.70 -2.15
N ALA A 138 7.59 -14.55 -1.62
CA ALA A 138 7.34 -14.84 -0.21
C ALA A 138 7.63 -16.31 0.08
N THR A 139 8.17 -16.63 1.25
CA THR A 139 8.50 -18.01 1.63
C THR A 139 7.67 -18.46 2.83
N PRO A 140 7.26 -19.75 2.90
CA PRO A 140 6.59 -20.28 4.09
C PRO A 140 7.40 -20.00 5.37
N GLY A 141 6.70 -19.56 6.43
CA GLY A 141 7.31 -19.10 7.69
C GLY A 141 7.79 -17.65 7.67
N GLN A 142 7.78 -16.97 6.53
CA GLN A 142 8.16 -15.55 6.46
C GLN A 142 7.15 -14.69 7.22
N ALA A 143 7.66 -13.86 8.15
CA ALA A 143 6.85 -12.91 8.88
C ALA A 143 6.39 -11.76 7.97
N VAL A 144 5.09 -11.49 7.99
CA VAL A 144 4.45 -10.48 7.13
C VAL A 144 3.48 -9.60 7.89
N LEU A 145 3.19 -8.43 7.32
CA LEU A 145 2.20 -7.47 7.78
C LEU A 145 1.24 -7.14 6.65
N ALA A 146 -0.05 -7.42 6.80
CA ALA A 146 -1.09 -6.89 5.91
C ALA A 146 -1.61 -5.56 6.48
N LEU A 147 -1.69 -4.54 5.62
CA LEU A 147 -2.08 -3.18 5.99
C LEU A 147 -3.28 -2.70 5.19
N SER A 148 -4.39 -2.45 5.86
CA SER A 148 -5.64 -1.99 5.25
C SER A 148 -6.10 -0.66 5.81
N LEU A 149 -6.74 0.15 4.98
CA LEU A 149 -7.45 1.35 5.41
C LEU A 149 -8.95 1.21 5.16
N HIS A 150 -9.75 1.53 6.16
CA HIS A 150 -11.21 1.56 6.07
C HIS A 150 -11.70 2.99 6.16
N PRO A 151 -12.33 3.51 5.10
CA PRO A 151 -12.86 4.86 5.13
C PRO A 151 -14.01 4.97 6.14
N PRO A 152 -14.23 6.13 6.75
CA PRO A 152 -15.40 6.37 7.58
C PRO A 152 -16.67 6.25 6.73
N LYS A 153 -17.76 5.73 7.31
CA LYS A 153 -19.04 5.51 6.61
C LYS A 153 -19.68 6.80 6.05
N GLN A 154 -19.40 7.94 6.68
CA GLN A 154 -19.85 9.26 6.26
C GLN A 154 -18.76 10.27 6.57
N GLN A 155 -18.42 11.13 5.61
CA GLN A 155 -17.65 12.34 5.88
C GLN A 155 -18.59 13.54 5.89
N ASN A 156 -18.75 14.17 7.05
CA ASN A 156 -19.39 15.47 7.15
C ASN A 156 -18.39 16.56 6.76
N ALA A 157 -18.85 17.60 6.05
CA ALA A 157 -18.00 18.70 5.59
C ALA A 157 -17.22 19.41 6.72
N ASN A 158 -17.65 19.25 7.97
CA ASN A 158 -17.11 19.96 9.14
C ASN A 158 -16.25 19.06 10.06
N THR A 159 -16.15 17.76 9.83
CA THR A 159 -15.35 16.85 10.67
C THR A 159 -14.50 15.94 9.81
N PHE A 160 -13.17 16.06 9.98
CA PHE A 160 -12.23 15.12 9.39
C PHE A 160 -12.30 13.81 10.14
N GLN A 161 -12.65 12.75 9.43
CA GLN A 161 -12.44 11.41 9.94
C GLN A 161 -11.32 10.76 9.10
N VAL A 162 -10.23 10.42 9.77
CA VAL A 162 -9.14 9.67 9.17
C VAL A 162 -9.64 8.24 8.93
N PRO A 163 -9.31 7.60 7.79
CA PRO A 163 -9.58 6.17 7.61
C PRO A 163 -9.02 5.37 8.78
N ARG A 164 -9.80 4.40 9.27
CA ARG A 164 -9.33 3.47 10.30
C ARG A 164 -8.30 2.53 9.66
N GLU A 165 -7.17 2.42 10.31
CA GLU A 165 -6.11 1.50 9.94
C GLU A 165 -6.29 0.17 10.63
N ASP A 166 -6.19 -0.93 9.87
CA ASP A 166 -6.14 -2.30 10.37
C ASP A 166 -4.80 -2.93 9.98
N ARG A 167 -4.04 -3.39 10.96
CA ARG A 167 -2.76 -4.08 10.79
C ARG A 167 -2.88 -5.51 11.27
N PHE A 168 -2.46 -6.45 10.44
CA PHE A 168 -2.50 -7.87 10.73
C PHE A 168 -1.12 -8.47 10.52
N SER A 169 -0.41 -8.68 11.62
CA SER A 169 0.85 -9.42 11.59
C SER A 169 0.59 -10.91 11.59
N GLY A 170 1.40 -11.64 10.84
CA GLY A 170 1.32 -13.08 10.73
C GLY A 170 2.49 -13.63 9.94
N GLU A 171 2.29 -14.80 9.37
CA GLU A 171 3.28 -15.47 8.53
C GLU A 171 2.63 -16.05 7.27
N VAL A 172 3.46 -16.29 6.27
CA VAL A 172 3.11 -17.06 5.08
C VAL A 172 3.03 -18.54 5.48
N LEU A 173 1.87 -19.19 5.23
CA LEU A 173 1.67 -20.61 5.58
C LEU A 173 2.15 -21.53 4.46
N SER A 174 1.61 -21.34 3.25
CA SER A 174 1.86 -22.20 2.10
C SER A 174 1.48 -21.48 0.82
N TYR A 175 1.85 -22.06 -0.31
CA TYR A 175 1.31 -21.71 -1.61
C TYR A 175 0.22 -22.71 -2.02
N GLU A 176 -0.83 -22.21 -2.64
CA GLU A 176 -1.93 -22.98 -3.16
C GLU A 176 -2.24 -22.54 -4.59
N THR A 177 -2.78 -23.45 -5.38
CA THR A 177 -3.20 -23.16 -6.75
C THR A 177 -4.71 -23.14 -6.82
N THR A 178 -5.29 -22.08 -7.39
CA THR A 178 -6.74 -21.90 -7.51
C THR A 178 -7.09 -21.14 -8.79
N GLN A 179 -8.33 -21.25 -9.22
CA GLN A 179 -8.88 -20.37 -10.26
C GLN A 179 -9.41 -19.10 -9.59
N LEU A 180 -8.82 -17.96 -9.92
CA LEU A 180 -9.25 -16.65 -9.42
C LEU A 180 -10.42 -16.10 -10.25
N GLU A 181 -10.49 -16.44 -11.52
CA GLU A 181 -11.64 -16.18 -12.39
C GLU A 181 -12.14 -17.47 -13.01
N LYS A 182 -13.46 -17.59 -13.20
CA LYS A 182 -14.17 -18.84 -13.56
C LYS A 182 -13.67 -19.50 -14.86
N SER A 183 -13.11 -18.76 -15.78
CA SER A 183 -12.64 -19.27 -17.09
C SER A 183 -11.13 -19.15 -17.26
N ALA A 184 -10.41 -18.65 -16.24
CA ALA A 184 -8.98 -18.46 -16.29
C ALA A 184 -8.21 -19.74 -15.92
N PRO A 185 -6.95 -19.90 -16.36
CA PRO A 185 -6.04 -20.88 -15.81
C PRO A 185 -5.91 -20.74 -14.30
N ALA A 186 -5.48 -21.83 -13.65
CA ALA A 186 -5.23 -21.77 -12.22
C ALA A 186 -3.96 -20.93 -11.93
N ALA A 187 -4.08 -20.00 -10.99
CA ALA A 187 -3.00 -19.15 -10.51
C ALA A 187 -2.57 -19.56 -9.10
N GLU A 188 -1.35 -19.20 -8.72
CA GLU A 188 -0.90 -19.38 -7.35
C GLU A 188 -1.34 -18.23 -6.46
N VAL A 189 -1.70 -18.57 -5.24
CA VAL A 189 -1.88 -17.65 -4.11
C VAL A 189 -1.06 -18.16 -2.94
N PHE A 190 -0.68 -17.30 -2.01
CA PHE A 190 -0.13 -17.76 -0.75
C PHE A 190 -1.10 -17.50 0.40
N LEU A 191 -1.10 -18.40 1.37
CA LEU A 191 -1.99 -18.32 2.52
C LEU A 191 -1.32 -17.57 3.67
N LEU A 192 -2.14 -16.77 4.37
CA LEU A 192 -1.75 -15.99 5.53
C LEU A 192 -2.26 -16.64 6.81
N SER A 193 -1.47 -16.66 7.87
CA SER A 193 -1.85 -17.24 9.17
C SER A 193 -2.97 -16.49 9.88
N HIS A 194 -3.30 -15.27 9.44
CA HIS A 194 -4.40 -14.47 9.96
C HIS A 194 -5.60 -14.48 9.01
N PRO A 195 -6.83 -14.32 9.53
CA PRO A 195 -8.02 -14.18 8.69
C PRO A 195 -8.04 -12.82 7.99
N VAL A 196 -8.71 -12.77 6.86
CA VAL A 196 -8.97 -11.56 6.09
C VAL A 196 -10.45 -11.22 6.16
N ASN A 197 -10.78 -9.94 6.28
CA ASN A 197 -12.14 -9.42 6.35
C ASN A 197 -12.55 -8.71 5.04
N LEU A 198 -13.86 -8.52 4.87
CA LEU A 198 -14.39 -7.74 3.75
C LEU A 198 -13.80 -6.32 3.74
N GLY A 199 -13.44 -5.86 2.56
CA GLY A 199 -12.82 -4.56 2.33
C GLY A 199 -11.29 -4.55 2.44
N GLN A 200 -10.65 -5.67 2.78
CA GLN A 200 -9.19 -5.76 2.82
C GLN A 200 -8.58 -6.16 1.47
N SER A 201 -9.39 -6.56 0.49
CA SER A 201 -8.94 -6.88 -0.88
C SER A 201 -8.08 -5.75 -1.46
N GLY A 202 -6.97 -6.10 -2.11
CA GLY A 202 -6.00 -5.16 -2.68
C GLY A 202 -5.04 -4.51 -1.68
N SER A 203 -5.17 -4.80 -0.37
CA SER A 203 -4.24 -4.31 0.68
C SER A 203 -2.86 -4.93 0.53
N PRO A 204 -1.76 -4.16 0.65
CA PRO A 204 -0.42 -4.71 0.55
C PRO A 204 -0.10 -5.68 1.70
N VAL A 205 0.64 -6.74 1.36
CA VAL A 205 1.27 -7.66 2.30
C VAL A 205 2.77 -7.42 2.26
N LEU A 206 3.32 -6.93 3.36
CA LEU A 206 4.70 -6.47 3.49
C LEU A 206 5.54 -7.52 4.20
N ALA A 207 6.74 -7.79 3.73
CA ALA A 207 7.74 -8.52 4.49
C ALA A 207 8.22 -7.66 5.68
N LEU A 208 8.16 -8.18 6.91
CA LEU A 208 8.50 -7.38 8.11
C LEU A 208 9.97 -6.94 8.16
N ASN A 209 10.87 -7.69 7.54
CA ASN A 209 12.31 -7.42 7.54
C ASN A 209 12.74 -6.30 6.57
N SER A 210 11.97 -6.05 5.50
CA SER A 210 12.34 -5.10 4.44
C SER A 210 11.27 -4.06 4.16
N HIS A 211 10.06 -4.23 4.70
CA HIS A 211 8.86 -3.45 4.37
C HIS A 211 8.52 -3.45 2.86
N ALA A 212 9.11 -4.39 2.10
CA ALA A 212 8.75 -4.57 0.70
C ALA A 212 7.46 -5.35 0.55
N VAL A 213 6.67 -5.02 -0.46
CA VAL A 213 5.45 -5.75 -0.79
C VAL A 213 5.83 -7.08 -1.42
N VAL A 214 5.41 -8.18 -0.79
CA VAL A 214 5.58 -9.55 -1.29
C VAL A 214 4.31 -10.08 -1.96
N GLY A 215 3.19 -9.40 -1.76
CA GLY A 215 1.89 -9.70 -2.35
C GLY A 215 0.83 -8.72 -1.88
N PHE A 216 -0.41 -8.96 -2.21
CA PHE A 216 -1.56 -8.17 -1.73
C PHE A 216 -2.77 -9.08 -1.51
N VAL A 217 -3.63 -8.68 -0.60
CA VAL A 217 -4.78 -9.47 -0.15
C VAL A 217 -5.75 -9.71 -1.30
N GLU A 218 -6.06 -10.99 -1.56
CA GLU A 218 -7.16 -11.42 -2.43
C GLU A 218 -8.46 -11.48 -1.61
N GLY A 219 -8.47 -12.31 -0.56
CA GLY A 219 -9.66 -12.50 0.26
C GLY A 219 -9.52 -13.66 1.24
N ARG A 220 -10.67 -14.25 1.61
CA ARG A 220 -10.71 -15.42 2.49
C ARG A 220 -10.50 -16.70 1.69
N TRP A 221 -9.61 -17.56 2.17
CA TRP A 221 -9.39 -18.87 1.59
C TRP A 221 -10.51 -19.84 1.97
N LEU A 222 -11.54 -19.97 1.13
CA LEU A 222 -12.67 -20.88 1.35
C LEU A 222 -12.44 -22.20 0.59
N ARG A 223 -11.67 -23.13 1.17
CA ARG A 223 -11.64 -24.50 0.67
C ARG A 223 -12.92 -25.25 1.07
N SER A 224 -13.56 -25.92 0.14
CA SER A 224 -14.71 -26.80 0.39
C SER A 224 -14.39 -27.92 1.38
N SER A 225 -13.13 -28.34 1.52
CA SER A 225 -12.66 -29.33 2.49
C SER A 225 -12.39 -28.77 3.89
N ALA A 226 -12.07 -27.49 4.05
CA ALA A 226 -11.86 -26.88 5.37
C ALA A 226 -13.17 -26.73 6.18
N VAL A 227 -14.31 -26.61 5.48
CA VAL A 227 -15.64 -26.54 6.09
C VAL A 227 -16.00 -27.88 6.79
N ALA A 228 -15.48 -29.01 6.31
CA ALA A 228 -15.74 -30.33 6.91
C ALA A 228 -14.98 -30.56 8.23
N ILE A 229 -13.79 -29.96 8.40
CA ILE A 229 -12.95 -30.10 9.61
C ILE A 229 -13.44 -29.18 10.73
N ALA A 230 -13.99 -28.01 10.38
CA ALA A 230 -14.47 -27.02 11.34
C ALA A 230 -15.71 -27.48 12.16
N LYS A 231 -16.39 -28.55 11.75
CA LYS A 231 -17.54 -29.10 12.49
C LYS A 231 -17.16 -29.98 13.69
N SER A 232 -15.87 -30.30 13.88
CA SER A 232 -15.45 -31.25 14.93
C SER A 232 -14.69 -30.62 16.11
N SER A 233 -14.40 -29.32 16.11
CA SER A 233 -13.72 -28.68 17.23
C SER A 233 -14.46 -27.44 17.73
N SER A 234 -14.62 -27.30 19.02
CA SER A 234 -15.30 -26.18 19.71
C SER A 234 -14.55 -24.82 19.61
N ARG A 235 -13.45 -24.75 18.85
CA ARG A 235 -12.78 -23.55 18.37
C ARG A 235 -12.72 -23.66 16.87
N SER A 236 -13.59 -22.92 16.15
CA SER A 236 -13.46 -22.76 14.70
C SER A 236 -12.07 -22.25 14.39
N PRO A 237 -11.22 -23.00 13.67
CA PRO A 237 -9.98 -22.44 13.17
C PRO A 237 -10.34 -21.23 12.30
N SER A 238 -9.72 -20.09 12.55
CA SER A 238 -9.92 -18.91 11.72
C SER A 238 -9.53 -19.27 10.28
N THR A 239 -10.44 -19.02 9.34
CA THR A 239 -10.19 -19.27 7.92
C THR A 239 -8.98 -18.42 7.50
N PRO A 240 -7.90 -19.02 6.93
CA PRO A 240 -6.73 -18.27 6.48
C PRO A 240 -7.11 -17.19 5.47
N GLY A 241 -6.35 -16.12 5.42
CA GLY A 241 -6.38 -15.17 4.32
C GLY A 241 -5.64 -15.74 3.11
N ALA A 242 -5.99 -15.27 1.91
CA ALA A 242 -5.26 -15.54 0.68
C ALA A 242 -4.69 -14.23 0.13
N ALA A 243 -3.50 -14.28 -0.44
CA ALA A 243 -2.83 -13.15 -1.06
C ALA A 243 -2.28 -13.51 -2.44
N ILE A 244 -2.35 -12.57 -3.36
CA ILE A 244 -1.79 -12.63 -4.70
C ILE A 244 -0.29 -12.36 -4.61
N PRO A 245 0.59 -13.23 -5.13
CA PRO A 245 2.02 -12.97 -5.20
C PRO A 245 2.36 -11.73 -6.02
N ILE A 246 3.27 -10.91 -5.52
CA ILE A 246 3.63 -9.63 -6.16
C ILE A 246 4.21 -9.79 -7.57
N ARG A 247 4.78 -10.95 -7.91
CA ARG A 247 5.33 -11.21 -9.24
C ARG A 247 4.31 -11.00 -10.36
N TYR A 248 3.04 -11.35 -10.16
CA TYR A 248 2.00 -11.12 -11.17
C TYR A 248 1.77 -9.63 -11.45
N ALA A 249 1.85 -8.80 -10.39
CA ALA A 249 1.81 -7.36 -10.57
C ALA A 249 3.07 -6.83 -11.29
N ILE A 250 4.25 -7.34 -10.96
CA ILE A 250 5.51 -6.99 -11.63
C ILE A 250 5.43 -7.33 -13.12
N ASP A 251 4.94 -8.51 -13.47
CA ASP A 251 4.76 -8.93 -14.87
C ASP A 251 3.80 -7.99 -15.62
N LEU A 252 2.71 -7.58 -14.98
CA LEU A 252 1.76 -6.62 -15.58
C LEU A 252 2.40 -5.24 -15.74
N LEU A 253 3.16 -4.74 -14.73
CA LEU A 253 3.88 -3.47 -14.79
C LEU A 253 4.91 -3.47 -15.92
N GLN A 254 5.65 -4.57 -16.12
CA GLN A 254 6.61 -4.73 -17.22
C GLN A 254 5.92 -4.64 -18.58
N ARG A 255 4.80 -5.35 -18.75
CA ARG A 255 3.99 -5.28 -19.99
C ARG A 255 3.49 -3.86 -20.29
N GLN A 256 3.26 -3.04 -19.26
CA GLN A 256 2.81 -1.66 -19.39
C GLN A 256 3.97 -0.64 -19.40
N SER A 257 5.22 -1.07 -19.31
CA SER A 257 6.41 -0.20 -19.23
C SER A 257 6.34 0.82 -18.06
N ILE A 258 5.76 0.39 -16.93
CA ILE A 258 5.63 1.20 -15.71
C ILE A 258 6.76 0.83 -14.75
N SER A 259 7.52 1.83 -14.30
CA SER A 259 8.59 1.66 -13.32
C SER A 259 8.07 1.51 -11.89
N TRP A 260 8.80 0.78 -11.07
CA TRP A 260 8.56 0.63 -9.63
C TRP A 260 9.89 0.65 -8.87
N HIS A 261 9.83 0.76 -7.55
CA HIS A 261 11.00 0.72 -6.68
C HIS A 261 11.16 -0.67 -6.05
N THR A 262 12.41 -1.10 -5.90
CA THR A 262 12.77 -2.28 -5.13
C THR A 262 13.32 -1.86 -3.76
N PRO A 263 13.33 -2.76 -2.76
CA PRO A 263 13.94 -2.47 -1.46
C PRO A 263 15.38 -2.03 -1.60
N GLN A 264 15.78 -0.98 -0.90
CA GLN A 264 17.20 -0.63 -0.80
C GLN A 264 17.89 -1.62 0.13
N PRO A 265 19.10 -2.11 -0.23
CA PRO A 265 19.87 -2.91 0.70
C PRO A 265 20.16 -2.08 1.96
N PRO A 266 20.19 -2.72 3.14
CA PRO A 266 20.56 -2.01 4.36
C PRO A 266 21.94 -1.34 4.17
N PRO A 267 22.16 -0.14 4.73
CA PRO A 267 23.45 0.52 4.63
C PRO A 267 24.52 -0.46 5.16
N ALA A 268 25.60 -0.63 4.38
CA ALA A 268 26.70 -1.46 4.79
C ALA A 268 27.16 -1.02 6.18
N SER A 269 27.14 -1.92 7.15
CA SER A 269 27.65 -1.64 8.49
C SER A 269 29.09 -1.14 8.36
N SER A 270 29.34 0.11 8.75
CA SER A 270 30.72 0.63 8.80
C SER A 270 31.57 -0.34 9.62
N PRO A 271 32.73 -0.76 9.15
CA PRO A 271 33.63 -1.60 9.96
C PRO A 271 33.94 -0.84 11.24
N ALA A 272 33.68 -1.49 12.37
CA ALA A 272 34.08 -0.96 13.68
C ALA A 272 35.62 -0.81 13.68
N HIS A 273 36.08 0.44 13.80
CA HIS A 273 37.48 0.78 14.01
C HIS A 273 37.84 0.64 15.48
#